data_3d9f3c976941e7e4218523f1afd11a66
#
_entry.id   3d9f3c976941e7e4218523f1afd11a66
#
_cell.length_a   1.000
_cell.length_b   1.000
_cell.length_c   1.000
_cell.angle_alpha   90.00
_cell.angle_beta   90.00
_cell.angle_gamma   90.00
#
_symmetry.space_group_name_H-M   'P 1'
#
loop_
_entity.id
_entity.type
_entity.pdbx_description
1 polymer ?
#
loop_
_entity_poly.entity_id
_entity_poly.type
_entity_poly.pdbx_seq_one_letter_code
_entity_poly.pdbx_strand_id
1 'polypeptide(L)'
;HTPMYFLLFNLSFIDFSYSSAIIPKMLMSFVSKKNIISYTGCMTQLFFFCFFVVSETFILSAMAYDRYVAICKPLLYTVTMSPQVCLLLLLGAYGMGFSEAIAHTGNIVFLTFCADNLVNHYMCDILPFLELSCDSSYMNTLVVFIVVAIDIAVPTVTIFLSYGFILSSIFHISSTEGRSKAFSTCGSHIIAVLLLFGSGTFAYLKPPSTIPLDQGKVCTLFYTIVVPMLNPVIYTLRN
;
A
#
# COMPACT_ATOMS: atom_id res chain seq x y z
N HIS A 1 17.24 -10.42 16.68
CA HIS A 1 16.22 -9.73 15.84
C HIS A 1 15.39 -10.78 15.15
N THR A 2 14.09 -10.81 15.42
CA THR A 2 13.17 -11.72 14.77
C THR A 2 12.83 -11.20 13.36
N PRO A 3 12.58 -12.05 12.35
CA PRO A 3 12.17 -11.67 10.99
C PRO A 3 11.06 -10.62 10.98
N MET A 4 10.06 -10.76 11.83
CA MET A 4 8.95 -9.84 11.97
C MET A 4 9.38 -8.41 12.30
N TYR A 5 10.33 -8.20 13.21
CA TYR A 5 10.80 -6.85 13.54
C TYR A 5 11.59 -6.21 12.40
N PHE A 6 12.28 -7.02 11.60
CA PHE A 6 12.97 -6.54 10.40
C PHE A 6 11.97 -6.03 9.34
N LEU A 7 10.92 -6.79 9.08
CA LEU A 7 9.85 -6.37 8.17
C LEU A 7 9.11 -5.14 8.70
N LEU A 8 8.81 -5.11 10.00
CA LEU A 8 8.13 -3.99 10.65
C LEU A 8 8.96 -2.70 10.62
N PHE A 9 10.28 -2.78 10.78
CA PHE A 9 11.17 -1.63 10.63
C PHE A 9 11.09 -1.05 9.21
N ASN A 10 11.12 -1.91 8.18
CA ASN A 10 11.00 -1.48 6.80
C ASN A 10 9.60 -0.90 6.49
N LEU A 11 8.53 -1.47 7.06
CA LEU A 11 7.19 -0.91 6.96
C LEU A 11 7.16 0.51 7.54
N SER A 12 7.69 0.71 8.75
CA SER A 12 7.74 2.04 9.38
C SER A 12 8.60 3.04 8.60
N PHE A 13 9.68 2.58 7.98
CA PHE A 13 10.51 3.41 7.10
C PHE A 13 9.74 3.86 5.85
N ILE A 14 8.97 2.96 5.25
CA ILE A 14 8.09 3.28 4.11
C ILE A 14 7.03 4.29 4.53
N ASP A 15 6.32 4.04 5.64
CA ASP A 15 5.28 4.93 6.16
C ASP A 15 5.81 6.35 6.39
N PHE A 16 6.99 6.48 6.98
CA PHE A 16 7.65 7.77 7.19
C PHE A 16 8.02 8.46 5.87
N SER A 17 8.64 7.72 4.95
CA SER A 17 9.08 8.25 3.65
C SER A 17 7.89 8.68 2.79
N TYR A 18 6.85 7.87 2.77
CA TYR A 18 5.60 8.11 2.07
C TYR A 18 4.89 9.37 2.58
N SER A 19 4.72 9.46 3.90
CA SER A 19 4.13 10.64 4.54
C SER A 19 4.96 11.91 4.26
N SER A 20 6.29 11.81 4.28
CA SER A 20 7.19 12.92 3.97
C SER A 20 7.09 13.40 2.52
N ALA A 21 6.74 12.54 1.58
CA ALA A 21 6.55 12.92 0.17
C ALA A 21 5.20 13.64 -0.08
N ILE A 22 4.17 13.37 0.72
CA ILE A 22 2.81 13.88 0.50
C ILE A 22 2.45 15.05 1.40
N ILE A 23 2.69 14.93 2.71
CA ILE A 23 2.21 15.88 3.73
C ILE A 23 2.69 17.31 3.49
N PRO A 24 3.95 17.61 3.16
CA PRO A 24 4.40 18.99 3.00
C PRO A 24 3.61 19.73 1.90
N LYS A 25 3.39 19.09 0.76
CA LYS A 25 2.64 19.70 -0.35
C LYS A 25 1.17 19.84 -0.01
N MET A 26 0.59 18.86 0.66
CA MET A 26 -0.79 18.91 1.11
C MET A 26 -1.00 20.09 2.09
N LEU A 27 -0.13 20.24 3.09
CA LEU A 27 -0.21 21.37 4.03
C LEU A 27 -0.10 22.72 3.33
N MET A 28 0.82 22.84 2.36
CA MET A 28 0.94 24.05 1.54
C MET A 28 -0.33 24.34 0.74
N SER A 29 -1.08 23.30 0.31
CA SER A 29 -2.34 23.48 -0.40
C SER A 29 -3.46 24.07 0.47
N PHE A 30 -3.42 23.85 1.78
CA PHE A 30 -4.39 24.42 2.71
C PHE A 30 -4.05 25.87 3.11
N VAL A 31 -2.77 26.22 3.13
CA VAL A 31 -2.31 27.54 3.58
C VAL A 31 -2.21 28.53 2.43
N SER A 32 -1.87 28.08 1.24
CA SER A 32 -1.64 28.94 0.07
C SER A 32 -2.92 29.13 -0.75
N LYS A 33 -3.24 30.38 -1.11
CA LYS A 33 -4.32 30.69 -2.06
C LYS A 33 -4.03 30.21 -3.48
N LYS A 34 -2.75 29.99 -3.83
CA LYS A 34 -2.30 29.45 -5.11
C LYS A 34 -1.65 28.09 -4.89
N ASN A 35 -2.37 27.02 -5.16
CA ASN A 35 -1.85 25.67 -5.06
C ASN A 35 -1.22 25.26 -6.40
N ILE A 36 0.06 25.60 -6.59
CA ILE A 36 0.81 25.31 -7.82
C ILE A 36 1.91 24.31 -7.50
N ILE A 37 2.09 23.32 -8.36
CA ILE A 37 3.21 22.39 -8.36
C ILE A 37 3.83 22.39 -9.76
N SER A 38 5.17 22.28 -9.84
CA SER A 38 5.82 22.08 -11.13
C SER A 38 5.53 20.68 -11.69
N TYR A 39 5.50 20.52 -13.00
CA TYR A 39 5.30 19.23 -13.64
C TYR A 39 6.30 18.18 -13.11
N THR A 40 7.59 18.53 -13.07
CA THR A 40 8.64 17.65 -12.53
C THR A 40 8.37 17.28 -11.06
N GLY A 41 7.98 18.23 -10.23
CA GLY A 41 7.65 17.98 -8.83
C GLY A 41 6.46 17.04 -8.68
N CYS A 42 5.47 17.19 -9.56
CA CYS A 42 4.29 16.32 -9.59
C CYS A 42 4.63 14.89 -10.01
N MET A 43 5.42 14.71 -11.07
CA MET A 43 5.88 13.40 -11.52
C MET A 43 6.78 12.72 -10.48
N THR A 44 7.63 13.47 -9.81
CA THR A 44 8.45 12.96 -8.69
C THR A 44 7.58 12.48 -7.53
N GLN A 45 6.56 13.26 -7.17
CA GLN A 45 5.60 12.86 -6.12
C GLN A 45 4.85 11.59 -6.50
N LEU A 46 4.36 11.50 -7.74
CA LEU A 46 3.67 10.32 -8.26
C LEU A 46 4.57 9.07 -8.23
N PHE A 47 5.83 9.22 -8.67
CA PHE A 47 6.80 8.12 -8.66
C PHE A 47 7.02 7.57 -7.25
N PHE A 48 7.32 8.42 -6.27
CA PHE A 48 7.53 7.98 -4.90
C PHE A 48 6.26 7.46 -4.24
N PHE A 49 5.11 8.04 -4.58
CA PHE A 49 3.82 7.53 -4.15
C PHE A 49 3.61 6.07 -4.60
N CYS A 50 3.71 5.79 -5.90
CA CYS A 50 3.57 4.43 -6.43
C CYS A 50 4.62 3.48 -5.84
N PHE A 51 5.89 3.92 -5.77
CA PHE A 51 6.98 3.13 -5.20
C PHE A 51 6.69 2.66 -3.78
N PHE A 52 6.30 3.58 -2.90
CA PHE A 52 6.11 3.24 -1.49
C PHE A 52 4.81 2.48 -1.25
N VAL A 53 3.70 2.85 -1.89
CA VAL A 53 2.41 2.17 -1.65
C VAL A 53 2.46 0.71 -2.11
N VAL A 54 3.09 0.42 -3.24
CA VAL A 54 3.24 -0.96 -3.72
C VAL A 54 4.20 -1.74 -2.83
N SER A 55 5.35 -1.15 -2.48
CA SER A 55 6.29 -1.78 -1.54
C SER A 55 5.63 -2.12 -0.20
N GLU A 56 4.78 -1.24 0.33
CA GLU A 56 4.00 -1.46 1.56
C GLU A 56 3.09 -2.69 1.45
N THR A 57 2.32 -2.83 0.35
CA THR A 57 1.42 -3.97 0.15
C THR A 57 2.17 -5.30 0.11
N PHE A 58 3.33 -5.36 -0.54
CA PHE A 58 4.15 -6.55 -0.60
C PHE A 58 4.84 -6.87 0.74
N ILE A 59 5.26 -5.87 1.51
CA ILE A 59 5.80 -6.09 2.87
C ILE A 59 4.71 -6.62 3.80
N LEU A 60 3.50 -6.10 3.77
CA LEU A 60 2.38 -6.64 4.54
C LEU A 60 2.08 -8.09 4.15
N SER A 61 2.14 -8.41 2.86
CA SER A 61 2.02 -9.78 2.38
C SER A 61 3.12 -10.70 2.94
N ALA A 62 4.37 -10.24 2.95
CA ALA A 62 5.50 -10.97 3.54
C ALA A 62 5.31 -11.17 5.07
N MET A 63 4.76 -10.16 5.76
CA MET A 63 4.43 -10.26 7.17
C MET A 63 3.30 -11.26 7.45
N ALA A 64 2.30 -11.37 6.57
CA ALA A 64 1.26 -12.40 6.66
C ALA A 64 1.87 -13.81 6.52
N TYR A 65 2.78 -13.97 5.57
CA TYR A 65 3.51 -15.23 5.37
C TYR A 65 4.39 -15.57 6.58
N ASP A 66 5.10 -14.60 7.16
CA ASP A 66 5.88 -14.78 8.40
C ASP A 66 4.99 -15.29 9.54
N ARG A 67 3.81 -14.69 9.74
CA ARG A 67 2.84 -15.16 10.75
C ARG A 67 2.36 -16.58 10.48
N TYR A 68 2.07 -16.90 9.22
CA TYR A 68 1.70 -18.26 8.83
C TYR A 68 2.77 -19.28 9.22
N VAL A 69 4.03 -19.02 8.86
CA VAL A 69 5.13 -19.94 9.17
C VAL A 69 5.33 -20.05 10.69
N ALA A 70 5.27 -18.94 11.42
CA ALA A 70 5.45 -18.93 12.87
C ALA A 70 4.37 -19.74 13.63
N ILE A 71 3.13 -19.70 13.17
CA ILE A 71 2.00 -20.36 13.83
C ILE A 71 1.79 -21.79 13.35
N CYS A 72 1.83 -22.01 12.02
CA CYS A 72 1.48 -23.30 11.42
C CYS A 72 2.69 -24.24 11.27
N LYS A 73 3.92 -23.71 11.20
CA LYS A 73 5.15 -24.47 10.98
C LYS A 73 6.29 -24.06 11.92
N PRO A 74 6.08 -24.04 13.24
CA PRO A 74 7.05 -23.46 14.20
C PRO A 74 8.42 -24.14 14.18
N LEU A 75 8.48 -25.46 13.91
CA LEU A 75 9.75 -26.20 13.82
C LEU A 75 10.59 -25.83 12.59
N LEU A 76 9.97 -25.33 11.53
CA LEU A 76 10.65 -24.93 10.29
C LEU A 76 10.88 -23.42 10.21
N TYR A 77 10.44 -22.64 11.23
CA TYR A 77 10.45 -21.19 11.20
C TYR A 77 11.82 -20.60 10.94
N THR A 78 12.84 -21.05 11.66
CA THR A 78 14.22 -20.54 11.54
C THR A 78 14.87 -20.83 10.17
N VAL A 79 14.43 -21.90 9.51
CA VAL A 79 14.92 -22.27 8.16
C VAL A 79 14.14 -21.49 7.10
N THR A 80 12.82 -21.49 7.21
CA THR A 80 11.91 -20.87 6.22
C THR A 80 12.00 -19.33 6.24
N MET A 81 12.15 -18.72 7.43
CA MET A 81 12.31 -17.29 7.62
C MET A 81 13.76 -16.94 7.99
N SER A 82 14.72 -17.52 7.26
CA SER A 82 16.13 -17.18 7.42
C SER A 82 16.40 -15.72 7.03
N PRO A 83 17.49 -15.09 7.52
CA PRO A 83 17.85 -13.71 7.16
C PRO A 83 17.94 -13.48 5.65
N GLN A 84 18.42 -14.49 4.91
CA GLN A 84 18.51 -14.43 3.45
C GLN A 84 17.11 -14.37 2.80
N VAL A 85 16.17 -15.20 3.28
CA VAL A 85 14.78 -15.20 2.78
C VAL A 85 14.10 -13.86 3.11
N CYS A 86 14.27 -13.33 4.32
CA CYS A 86 13.75 -12.02 4.68
C CYS A 86 14.29 -10.90 3.79
N LEU A 87 15.58 -10.94 3.49
CA LEU A 87 16.20 -9.97 2.58
C LEU A 87 15.66 -10.11 1.16
N LEU A 88 15.49 -11.34 0.65
CA LEU A 88 14.93 -11.58 -0.68
C LEU A 88 13.48 -11.10 -0.78
N LEU A 89 12.65 -11.35 0.23
CA LEU A 89 11.27 -10.85 0.29
C LEU A 89 11.25 -9.32 0.27
N LEU A 90 12.15 -8.68 1.01
CA LEU A 90 12.26 -7.23 1.05
C LEU A 90 12.74 -6.65 -0.29
N LEU A 91 13.78 -7.23 -0.89
CA LEU A 91 14.27 -6.82 -2.21
C LEU A 91 13.21 -7.02 -3.29
N GLY A 92 12.43 -8.11 -3.20
CA GLY A 92 11.28 -8.35 -4.06
C GLY A 92 10.22 -7.27 -3.92
N ALA A 93 9.86 -6.90 -2.69
CA ALA A 93 8.87 -5.86 -2.41
C ALA A 93 9.30 -4.50 -2.98
N TYR A 94 10.55 -4.08 -2.73
CA TYR A 94 11.08 -2.83 -3.29
C TYR A 94 11.27 -2.90 -4.81
N GLY A 95 11.65 -4.05 -5.35
CA GLY A 95 11.77 -4.28 -6.80
C GLY A 95 10.42 -4.15 -7.50
N MET A 96 9.36 -4.72 -6.94
CA MET A 96 7.99 -4.54 -7.44
C MET A 96 7.58 -3.08 -7.38
N GLY A 97 7.70 -2.42 -6.22
CA GLY A 97 7.38 -1.00 -6.09
C GLY A 97 8.13 -0.12 -7.10
N PHE A 98 9.41 -0.40 -7.37
CA PHE A 98 10.20 0.36 -8.33
C PHE A 98 9.75 0.15 -9.77
N SER A 99 9.48 -1.09 -10.18
CA SER A 99 8.99 -1.40 -11.52
C SER A 99 7.62 -0.77 -11.79
N GLU A 100 6.73 -0.81 -10.81
CA GLU A 100 5.41 -0.20 -10.88
C GLU A 100 5.48 1.34 -10.94
N ALA A 101 6.33 1.94 -10.13
CA ALA A 101 6.55 3.39 -10.17
C ALA A 101 7.04 3.85 -11.55
N ILE A 102 7.95 3.11 -12.18
CA ILE A 102 8.39 3.38 -13.56
C ILE A 102 7.25 3.21 -14.54
N ALA A 103 6.49 2.11 -14.45
CA ALA A 103 5.39 1.81 -15.37
C ALA A 103 4.30 2.91 -15.32
N HIS A 104 3.86 3.27 -14.12
CA HIS A 104 2.82 4.28 -13.94
C HIS A 104 3.29 5.69 -14.31
N THR A 105 4.45 6.11 -13.82
CA THR A 105 4.99 7.44 -14.13
C THR A 105 5.33 7.55 -15.62
N GLY A 106 5.93 6.52 -16.22
CA GLY A 106 6.21 6.46 -17.64
C GLY A 106 4.93 6.55 -18.48
N ASN A 107 3.88 5.81 -18.10
CA ASN A 107 2.60 5.89 -18.79
C ASN A 107 2.03 7.31 -18.79
N ILE A 108 2.10 8.04 -17.68
CA ILE A 108 1.60 9.41 -17.55
C ILE A 108 2.47 10.42 -18.32
N VAL A 109 3.79 10.26 -18.29
CA VAL A 109 4.74 11.16 -19.00
C VAL A 109 4.52 11.18 -20.51
N PHE A 110 4.09 10.05 -21.09
CA PHE A 110 3.80 9.93 -22.52
C PHE A 110 2.40 10.39 -22.92
N LEU A 111 1.55 10.82 -21.99
CA LEU A 111 0.23 11.35 -22.29
C LEU A 111 0.30 12.79 -22.82
N THR A 112 -0.57 13.11 -23.80
CA THR A 112 -0.79 14.48 -24.25
C THR A 112 -1.97 15.09 -23.47
N PHE A 113 -1.74 16.25 -22.85
CA PHE A 113 -2.76 16.96 -22.05
C PHE A 113 -3.34 18.10 -22.87
N CYS A 114 -4.68 18.19 -23.01
CA CYS A 114 -5.40 19.20 -23.79
C CYS A 114 -6.20 20.19 -22.95
N ALA A 115 -6.50 19.86 -21.72
CA ALA A 115 -7.23 20.76 -20.83
C ALA A 115 -6.26 21.72 -20.12
N ASP A 116 -6.80 22.78 -19.55
CA ASP A 116 -6.05 23.61 -18.61
C ASP A 116 -5.39 22.72 -17.56
N ASN A 117 -4.10 22.97 -17.28
CA ASN A 117 -3.27 22.18 -16.34
C ASN A 117 -3.78 22.28 -14.89
N LEU A 118 -5.06 22.06 -14.68
CA LEU A 118 -5.78 22.26 -13.41
C LEU A 118 -6.23 20.92 -12.85
N VAL A 119 -5.40 20.34 -11.98
CA VAL A 119 -5.71 19.10 -11.25
C VAL A 119 -6.42 19.46 -9.94
N ASN A 120 -7.69 19.12 -9.83
CA ASN A 120 -8.46 19.37 -8.60
C ASN A 120 -8.22 18.29 -7.55
N HIS A 121 -6.95 18.14 -7.14
CA HIS A 121 -6.54 17.19 -6.11
C HIS A 121 -5.43 17.80 -5.26
N TYR A 122 -5.26 17.33 -4.00
CA TYR A 122 -4.20 17.83 -3.11
C TYR A 122 -2.84 17.16 -3.34
N MET A 123 -2.80 16.09 -4.13
CA MET A 123 -1.58 15.37 -4.54
C MET A 123 -1.67 14.99 -6.02
N CYS A 124 -0.53 14.64 -6.59
CA CYS A 124 -0.45 14.08 -7.93
C CYS A 124 -0.81 12.59 -7.90
N ASP A 125 -1.91 12.23 -8.53
CA ASP A 125 -2.43 10.85 -8.60
C ASP A 125 -2.73 10.46 -10.05
N ILE A 126 -2.75 9.16 -10.34
CA ILE A 126 -2.90 8.60 -11.69
C ILE A 126 -4.26 8.94 -12.30
N LEU A 127 -5.34 8.74 -11.54
CA LEU A 127 -6.70 8.90 -12.07
C LEU A 127 -7.01 10.32 -12.56
N PRO A 128 -6.68 11.41 -11.83
CA PRO A 128 -6.86 12.76 -12.33
C PRO A 128 -6.06 13.07 -13.60
N PHE A 129 -4.88 12.48 -13.78
CA PHE A 129 -4.12 12.66 -15.01
C PHE A 129 -4.74 11.98 -16.23
N LEU A 130 -5.30 10.78 -16.04
CA LEU A 130 -6.01 10.09 -17.11
C LEU A 130 -7.25 10.87 -17.57
N GLU A 131 -7.95 11.56 -16.66
CA GLU A 131 -9.10 12.41 -16.99
C GLU A 131 -8.72 13.66 -17.80
N LEU A 132 -7.49 14.19 -17.62
CA LEU A 132 -6.99 15.37 -18.35
C LEU A 132 -6.37 15.03 -19.71
N SER A 133 -6.20 13.77 -20.03
CA SER A 133 -5.61 13.31 -21.27
C SER A 133 -6.57 13.45 -22.47
N CYS A 134 -6.06 13.93 -23.59
CA CYS A 134 -6.79 14.05 -24.86
C CYS A 134 -6.66 12.86 -25.78
N ASP A 135 -5.61 12.11 -25.64
CA ASP A 135 -5.45 10.90 -26.43
C ASP A 135 -6.53 9.89 -26.03
N SER A 136 -6.88 8.98 -26.96
CA SER A 136 -7.75 7.87 -26.62
C SER A 136 -7.05 7.05 -25.52
N SER A 137 -7.25 7.48 -24.28
CA SER A 137 -6.58 6.98 -23.09
C SER A 137 -6.99 5.54 -22.75
N TYR A 138 -7.76 4.89 -23.63
CA TYR A 138 -8.26 3.53 -23.40
C TYR A 138 -7.12 2.54 -23.13
N MET A 139 -6.07 2.54 -23.98
CA MET A 139 -4.93 1.63 -23.78
C MET A 139 -4.14 1.98 -22.52
N ASN A 140 -3.92 3.27 -22.26
CA ASN A 140 -3.22 3.73 -21.07
C ASN A 140 -4.02 3.41 -19.79
N THR A 141 -5.33 3.64 -19.83
CA THR A 141 -6.25 3.28 -18.75
C THR A 141 -6.26 1.77 -18.52
N LEU A 142 -6.31 0.97 -19.58
CA LEU A 142 -6.27 -0.49 -19.50
C LEU A 142 -4.97 -1.00 -18.86
N VAL A 143 -3.82 -0.45 -19.24
CA VAL A 143 -2.52 -0.78 -18.65
C VAL A 143 -2.54 -0.48 -17.14
N VAL A 144 -3.00 0.70 -16.73
CA VAL A 144 -3.10 1.07 -15.32
C VAL A 144 -4.00 0.09 -14.57
N PHE A 145 -5.17 -0.26 -15.11
CA PHE A 145 -6.08 -1.20 -14.44
C PHE A 145 -5.48 -2.62 -14.32
N ILE A 146 -4.79 -3.11 -15.36
CA ILE A 146 -4.16 -4.42 -15.32
C ILE A 146 -3.06 -4.47 -14.26
N VAL A 147 -2.21 -3.44 -14.23
CA VAL A 147 -1.10 -3.32 -13.30
C VAL A 147 -1.62 -3.25 -11.86
N VAL A 148 -2.55 -2.34 -11.57
CA VAL A 148 -3.19 -2.21 -10.25
C VAL A 148 -3.92 -3.50 -9.84
N ALA A 149 -4.55 -4.20 -10.79
CA ALA A 149 -5.20 -5.48 -10.48
C ALA A 149 -4.20 -6.55 -10.03
N ILE A 150 -3.02 -6.61 -10.64
CA ILE A 150 -1.95 -7.53 -10.24
C ILE A 150 -1.41 -7.16 -8.85
N ASP A 151 -1.16 -5.88 -8.61
CA ASP A 151 -0.65 -5.37 -7.33
C ASP A 151 -1.60 -5.62 -6.16
N ILE A 152 -2.90 -5.62 -6.44
CA ILE A 152 -3.91 -5.97 -5.43
C ILE A 152 -4.06 -7.49 -5.31
N ALA A 153 -4.14 -8.22 -6.43
CA ALA A 153 -4.46 -9.64 -6.43
C ALA A 153 -3.39 -10.49 -5.75
N VAL A 154 -2.10 -10.27 -6.07
CA VAL A 154 -1.00 -11.11 -5.54
C VAL A 154 -0.87 -10.99 -4.02
N PRO A 155 -0.75 -9.80 -3.42
CA PRO A 155 -0.72 -9.65 -1.97
C PRO A 155 -2.02 -10.12 -1.30
N THR A 156 -3.18 -9.82 -1.89
CA THR A 156 -4.48 -10.23 -1.35
C THR A 156 -4.58 -11.75 -1.25
N VAL A 157 -4.29 -12.48 -2.33
CA VAL A 157 -4.31 -13.94 -2.33
C VAL A 157 -3.33 -14.50 -1.29
N THR A 158 -2.11 -13.98 -1.21
CA THR A 158 -1.11 -14.41 -0.22
C THR A 158 -1.61 -14.21 1.20
N ILE A 159 -2.21 -13.07 1.50
CA ILE A 159 -2.76 -12.73 2.81
C ILE A 159 -3.94 -13.66 3.14
N PHE A 160 -4.90 -13.83 2.23
CA PHE A 160 -6.06 -14.70 2.45
C PHE A 160 -5.66 -16.15 2.68
N LEU A 161 -4.73 -16.69 1.89
CA LEU A 161 -4.24 -18.05 2.09
C LEU A 161 -3.52 -18.19 3.43
N SER A 162 -2.63 -17.26 3.77
CA SER A 162 -1.90 -17.25 5.04
C SER A 162 -2.85 -17.25 6.23
N TYR A 163 -3.83 -16.35 6.23
CA TYR A 163 -4.81 -16.27 7.33
C TYR A 163 -5.83 -17.39 7.33
N GLY A 164 -6.19 -17.94 6.18
CA GLY A 164 -7.02 -19.15 6.11
C GLY A 164 -6.35 -20.33 6.82
N PHE A 165 -5.07 -20.58 6.56
CA PHE A 165 -4.30 -21.61 7.26
C PHE A 165 -4.07 -21.30 8.73
N ILE A 166 -3.81 -20.05 9.09
CA ILE A 166 -3.66 -19.63 10.48
C ILE A 166 -4.96 -19.90 11.25
N LEU A 167 -6.10 -19.48 10.73
CA LEU A 167 -7.40 -19.70 11.38
C LEU A 167 -7.69 -21.20 11.55
N SER A 168 -7.47 -21.99 10.48
CA SER A 168 -7.60 -23.46 10.57
C SER A 168 -6.73 -24.02 11.70
N SER A 169 -5.47 -23.60 11.79
CA SER A 169 -4.55 -24.07 12.85
C SER A 169 -4.97 -23.61 14.24
N ILE A 170 -5.46 -22.38 14.40
CA ILE A 170 -5.93 -21.85 15.68
C ILE A 170 -7.13 -22.64 16.22
N PHE A 171 -8.05 -23.06 15.35
CA PHE A 171 -9.18 -23.89 15.78
C PHE A 171 -8.77 -25.27 16.32
N HIS A 172 -7.61 -25.78 15.93
CA HIS A 172 -7.05 -27.04 16.42
C HIS A 172 -6.24 -26.88 17.74
N ILE A 173 -6.01 -25.66 18.20
CA ILE A 173 -5.34 -25.41 19.47
C ILE A 173 -6.29 -25.75 20.63
N SER A 174 -5.92 -26.71 21.46
CA SER A 174 -6.76 -27.20 22.56
C SER A 174 -6.89 -26.20 23.74
N SER A 175 -5.86 -25.34 23.95
CA SER A 175 -5.88 -24.40 25.08
C SER A 175 -6.54 -23.08 24.66
N THR A 176 -7.48 -22.60 25.48
CA THR A 176 -8.15 -21.30 25.28
C THR A 176 -7.17 -20.13 25.36
N GLU A 177 -6.18 -20.22 26.23
CA GLU A 177 -5.13 -19.20 26.40
C GLU A 177 -4.23 -19.11 25.13
N GLY A 178 -3.78 -20.27 24.62
CA GLY A 178 -3.00 -20.34 23.38
C GLY A 178 -3.76 -19.79 22.18
N ARG A 179 -5.06 -20.10 22.09
CA ARG A 179 -5.95 -19.58 21.05
C ARG A 179 -6.09 -18.05 21.13
N SER A 180 -6.35 -17.51 22.32
CA SER A 180 -6.46 -16.06 22.54
C SER A 180 -5.16 -15.33 22.19
N LYS A 181 -4.01 -15.89 22.58
CA LYS A 181 -2.69 -15.34 22.25
C LYS A 181 -2.44 -15.32 20.74
N ALA A 182 -2.80 -16.38 20.03
CA ALA A 182 -2.67 -16.47 18.57
C ALA A 182 -3.57 -15.44 17.87
N PHE A 183 -4.83 -15.30 18.28
CA PHE A 183 -5.73 -14.26 17.74
C PHE A 183 -5.22 -12.85 18.02
N SER A 184 -4.79 -12.57 19.23
CA SER A 184 -4.18 -11.28 19.56
C SER A 184 -2.97 -11.01 18.68
N THR A 185 -2.15 -12.04 18.37
CA THR A 185 -0.96 -11.92 17.52
C THR A 185 -1.30 -11.56 16.07
N CYS A 186 -2.39 -12.02 15.54
CA CYS A 186 -2.83 -11.75 14.17
C CYS A 186 -3.64 -10.45 14.05
N GLY A 187 -4.34 -10.05 15.13
CA GLY A 187 -5.32 -8.97 15.09
C GLY A 187 -4.74 -7.63 14.59
N SER A 188 -3.59 -7.23 15.09
CA SER A 188 -2.94 -5.98 14.65
C SER A 188 -2.62 -5.99 13.17
N HIS A 189 -2.08 -7.09 12.65
CA HIS A 189 -1.77 -7.20 11.23
C HIS A 189 -3.04 -7.22 10.37
N ILE A 190 -4.08 -7.93 10.80
CA ILE A 190 -5.38 -7.94 10.09
C ILE A 190 -5.96 -6.53 10.01
N ILE A 191 -5.90 -5.75 11.09
CA ILE A 191 -6.39 -4.37 11.11
C ILE A 191 -5.61 -3.52 10.12
N ALA A 192 -4.26 -3.58 10.12
CA ALA A 192 -3.42 -2.83 9.18
C ALA A 192 -3.75 -3.18 7.72
N VAL A 193 -3.88 -4.48 7.40
CA VAL A 193 -4.26 -4.97 6.08
C VAL A 193 -5.64 -4.47 5.66
N LEU A 194 -6.64 -4.57 6.54
CA LEU A 194 -8.00 -4.13 6.24
C LEU A 194 -8.07 -2.60 6.01
N LEU A 195 -7.31 -1.82 6.76
CA LEU A 195 -7.24 -0.38 6.58
C LEU A 195 -6.60 -0.02 5.25
N LEU A 196 -5.46 -0.61 4.90
CA LEU A 196 -4.78 -0.31 3.65
C LEU A 196 -5.57 -0.79 2.43
N PHE A 197 -5.86 -2.09 2.37
CA PHE A 197 -6.56 -2.66 1.21
C PHE A 197 -8.00 -2.18 1.08
N GLY A 198 -8.71 -2.00 2.21
CA GLY A 198 -10.07 -1.50 2.21
C GLY A 198 -10.16 -0.08 1.68
N SER A 199 -9.32 0.83 2.17
CA SER A 199 -9.31 2.22 1.72
C SER A 199 -8.81 2.38 0.29
N GLY A 200 -7.74 1.66 -0.10
CA GLY A 200 -7.21 1.66 -1.47
C GLY A 200 -8.22 1.10 -2.47
N THR A 201 -8.82 -0.05 -2.18
CA THR A 201 -9.87 -0.66 -3.02
C THR A 201 -11.05 0.29 -3.21
N PHE A 202 -11.51 0.94 -2.14
CA PHE A 202 -12.60 1.91 -2.24
C PHE A 202 -12.23 3.13 -3.10
N ALA A 203 -10.98 3.58 -3.04
CA ALA A 203 -10.51 4.72 -3.82
C ALA A 203 -10.40 4.43 -5.33
N TYR A 204 -9.93 3.22 -5.70
CA TYR A 204 -9.59 2.91 -7.09
C TYR A 204 -10.59 2.03 -7.84
N LEU A 205 -11.45 1.26 -7.16
CA LEU A 205 -12.42 0.38 -7.83
C LEU A 205 -13.74 1.05 -8.19
N LYS A 206 -14.02 2.24 -7.66
CA LYS A 206 -15.22 3.00 -8.08
C LYS A 206 -14.90 3.85 -9.30
N PRO A 207 -15.78 3.86 -10.34
CA PRO A 207 -15.63 4.78 -11.45
C PRO A 207 -15.61 6.23 -10.96
N PRO A 208 -14.71 7.08 -11.47
CA PRO A 208 -14.61 8.49 -11.08
C PRO A 208 -15.94 9.26 -11.18
N SER A 209 -16.78 8.89 -12.17
CA SER A 209 -18.10 9.49 -12.39
C SER A 209 -19.13 9.24 -11.29
N THR A 210 -18.88 8.29 -10.37
CA THR A 210 -19.85 7.89 -9.33
C THR A 210 -19.50 8.40 -7.93
N ILE A 211 -18.30 8.95 -7.75
CA ILE A 211 -17.84 9.47 -6.45
C ILE A 211 -17.91 10.98 -6.48
N PRO A 212 -18.62 11.65 -5.55
CA PRO A 212 -18.48 13.09 -5.35
C PRO A 212 -17.00 13.43 -5.09
N LEU A 213 -16.50 14.48 -5.73
CA LEU A 213 -15.09 14.89 -5.71
C LEU A 213 -14.51 14.96 -4.29
N ASP A 214 -15.31 15.43 -3.34
CA ASP A 214 -14.91 15.54 -1.93
C ASP A 214 -14.76 14.18 -1.23
N GLN A 215 -15.60 13.19 -1.58
CA GLN A 215 -15.45 11.84 -1.02
C GLN A 215 -14.20 11.14 -1.56
N GLY A 216 -13.85 11.33 -2.83
CA GLY A 216 -12.60 10.82 -3.40
C GLY A 216 -11.38 11.37 -2.66
N LYS A 217 -11.34 12.68 -2.40
CA LYS A 217 -10.26 13.33 -1.64
C LYS A 217 -10.14 12.79 -0.22
N VAL A 218 -11.28 12.57 0.48
CA VAL A 218 -11.28 12.01 1.83
C VAL A 218 -10.74 10.58 1.84
N CYS A 219 -11.14 9.74 0.88
CA CYS A 219 -10.64 8.38 0.79
C CYS A 219 -9.13 8.35 0.53
N THR A 220 -8.65 9.19 -0.39
CA THR A 220 -7.21 9.30 -0.67
C THR A 220 -6.45 9.75 0.58
N LEU A 221 -6.94 10.75 1.30
CA LEU A 221 -6.34 11.21 2.56
C LEU A 221 -6.27 10.08 3.59
N PHE A 222 -7.29 9.22 3.63
CA PHE A 222 -7.34 8.13 4.59
C PHE A 222 -6.20 7.12 4.35
N TYR A 223 -6.03 6.61 3.14
CA TYR A 223 -4.98 5.60 2.88
C TYR A 223 -3.58 6.22 2.76
N THR A 224 -3.47 7.51 2.41
CA THR A 224 -2.16 8.16 2.25
C THR A 224 -1.57 8.69 3.56
N ILE A 225 -2.40 9.01 4.54
CA ILE A 225 -1.96 9.65 5.79
C ILE A 225 -2.41 8.86 7.01
N VAL A 226 -3.71 8.55 7.11
CA VAL A 226 -4.26 7.94 8.32
C VAL A 226 -3.70 6.52 8.51
N VAL A 227 -3.66 5.71 7.45
CA VAL A 227 -3.16 4.34 7.53
C VAL A 227 -1.68 4.29 7.91
N PRO A 228 -0.75 5.00 7.23
CA PRO A 228 0.66 5.04 7.63
C PRO A 228 0.88 5.54 9.06
N MET A 229 0.10 6.51 9.53
CA MET A 229 0.18 6.99 10.91
C MET A 229 -0.31 5.96 11.93
N LEU A 230 -1.30 5.13 11.57
CA LEU A 230 -1.85 4.10 12.46
C LEU A 230 -0.98 2.86 12.53
N ASN A 231 -0.21 2.52 11.51
CA ASN A 231 0.63 1.32 11.47
C ASN A 231 1.55 1.22 12.70
N PRO A 232 2.39 2.22 13.03
CA PRO A 232 3.23 2.16 14.24
C PRO A 232 2.43 1.98 15.52
N VAL A 233 1.28 2.66 15.64
CA VAL A 233 0.41 2.58 16.82
C VAL A 233 -0.21 1.17 16.97
N ILE A 234 -0.73 0.62 15.87
CA ILE A 234 -1.33 -0.72 15.82
C ILE A 234 -0.33 -1.80 16.25
N TYR A 235 0.94 -1.65 15.86
CA TYR A 235 1.98 -2.61 16.21
C TYR A 235 2.62 -2.38 17.57
N THR A 236 2.65 -1.14 18.08
CA THR A 236 3.24 -0.83 19.41
C THR A 236 2.30 -1.08 20.57
N LEU A 237 1.00 -0.82 20.44
CA LEU A 237 0.00 -1.07 21.50
C LEU A 237 -0.12 -2.55 21.90
N ARG A 238 0.63 -3.41 21.25
CA ARG A 238 0.57 -4.85 21.43
C ARG A 238 1.76 -5.44 22.20
N ASN A 239 2.82 -4.70 22.39
CA ASN A 239 3.96 -5.07 23.23
C ASN A 239 3.78 -4.48 24.62
#